data_501ae5603770dd960b750077ffc1c6ab
#
_entry.id   501ae5603770dd960b750077ffc1c6ab
#
_cell.length_a   1.000
_cell.length_b   1.000
_cell.length_c   1.000
_cell.angle_alpha   90.00
_cell.angle_beta   90.00
_cell.angle_gamma   90.00
#
_symmetry.space_group_name_H-M   'P 1'
#
loop_
_entity.id
_entity.type
_entity.pdbx_description
1 polymer ?
#
loop_
_entity_poly.entity_id
_entity_poly.type
_entity_poly.pdbx_seq_one_letter_code
_entity_poly.pdbx_strand_id
1 'polypeptide(L)'
;MWDRFKYYWRLLNSPARHLSLGALTVGGFAMGIVFWGGFNTALEATNTEGFCVSCHEMSANTYQEMKPTVHFTNASGVRATCPDCHVPHDWTHKIARKMQASKEVWGWLFGTINTPEKFEAHRLTMAQREWARLQANDSLECRNCHNFEYMDFTEQNPRAAEAHERGLEEQGQTCIDCHKGIAHELPDMAGVEGW
;
A
#
# COMPACT_ATOMS: atom_id res chain seq x y z
N MET A 1 22.81 -33.80 -1.23
CA MET A 1 22.14 -32.56 -1.70
C MET A 1 22.95 -31.87 -2.81
N TRP A 2 24.24 -31.66 -2.63
CA TRP A 2 25.16 -31.01 -3.58
C TRP A 2 25.29 -31.71 -4.94
N ASP A 3 25.27 -33.05 -4.95
CA ASP A 3 25.39 -33.82 -6.19
C ASP A 3 24.14 -33.77 -7.06
N ARG A 4 22.96 -33.69 -6.43
CA ARG A 4 21.68 -33.43 -7.15
C ARG A 4 21.69 -32.05 -7.79
N PHE A 5 22.19 -31.02 -7.09
CA PHE A 5 22.34 -29.69 -7.65
C PHE A 5 23.28 -29.68 -8.86
N LYS A 6 24.46 -30.30 -8.76
CA LYS A 6 25.40 -30.43 -9.88
C LYS A 6 24.80 -31.17 -11.06
N TYR A 7 24.00 -32.21 -10.81
CA TYR A 7 23.34 -32.96 -11.87
C TYR A 7 22.35 -32.08 -12.64
N TYR A 8 21.44 -31.37 -11.94
CA TYR A 8 20.49 -30.47 -12.59
C TYR A 8 21.18 -29.29 -13.28
N TRP A 9 22.25 -28.75 -12.70
CA TRP A 9 23.03 -27.69 -13.31
C TRP A 9 23.66 -28.13 -14.63
N ARG A 10 24.23 -29.32 -14.71
CA ARG A 10 24.75 -29.89 -15.96
C ARG A 10 23.64 -30.13 -16.98
N LEU A 11 22.47 -30.62 -16.54
CA LEU A 11 21.33 -30.86 -17.42
C LEU A 11 20.83 -29.55 -18.06
N LEU A 12 20.73 -28.50 -17.26
CA LEU A 12 20.30 -27.17 -17.74
C LEU A 12 21.30 -26.52 -18.68
N ASN A 13 22.57 -26.78 -18.54
CA ASN A 13 23.62 -26.23 -19.39
C ASN A 13 24.03 -27.17 -20.55
N SER A 14 23.36 -28.31 -20.72
CA SER A 14 23.61 -29.19 -21.88
C SER A 14 22.87 -28.66 -23.13
N PRO A 15 23.48 -28.77 -24.32
CA PRO A 15 22.81 -28.37 -25.56
C PRO A 15 21.51 -29.15 -25.76
N ALA A 16 20.44 -28.41 -26.12
CA ALA A 16 19.13 -29.02 -26.43
C ALA A 16 19.26 -29.85 -27.73
N ARG A 17 19.05 -31.14 -27.65
CA ARG A 17 19.14 -32.04 -28.82
C ARG A 17 17.86 -32.05 -29.68
N HIS A 18 16.72 -31.66 -29.11
CA HIS A 18 15.40 -31.77 -29.72
C HIS A 18 14.73 -30.45 -30.03
N LEU A 19 15.29 -29.34 -29.56
CA LEU A 19 14.77 -27.99 -29.79
C LEU A 19 15.84 -27.11 -30.44
N SER A 20 15.45 -26.41 -31.49
CA SER A 20 16.36 -25.44 -32.11
C SER A 20 16.57 -24.21 -31.20
N LEU A 21 17.70 -23.55 -31.34
CA LEU A 21 17.97 -22.29 -30.64
C LEU A 21 16.86 -21.26 -30.92
N GLY A 22 16.38 -21.18 -32.16
CA GLY A 22 15.28 -20.30 -32.54
C GLY A 22 14.00 -20.60 -31.77
N ALA A 23 13.62 -21.88 -31.63
CA ALA A 23 12.43 -22.29 -30.88
C ALA A 23 12.55 -21.94 -29.38
N LEU A 24 13.73 -22.13 -28.78
CA LEU A 24 13.99 -21.76 -27.39
C LEU A 24 13.94 -20.24 -27.18
N THR A 25 14.53 -19.47 -28.11
CA THR A 25 14.54 -18.00 -28.02
C THR A 25 13.12 -17.44 -28.18
N VAL A 26 12.38 -17.86 -29.22
CA VAL A 26 11.01 -17.37 -29.45
C VAL A 26 10.06 -17.84 -28.34
N GLY A 27 10.18 -19.09 -27.91
CA GLY A 27 9.37 -19.63 -26.82
C GLY A 27 9.67 -18.95 -25.49
N GLY A 28 10.94 -18.72 -25.17
CA GLY A 28 11.34 -17.97 -23.97
C GLY A 28 10.87 -16.52 -23.99
N PHE A 29 10.97 -15.85 -25.12
CA PHE A 29 10.48 -14.49 -25.29
C PHE A 29 8.96 -14.43 -25.14
N ALA A 30 8.20 -15.30 -25.78
CA ALA A 30 6.75 -15.37 -25.65
C ALA A 30 6.33 -15.67 -24.20
N MET A 31 7.00 -16.62 -23.56
CA MET A 31 6.77 -16.94 -22.12
C MET A 31 7.06 -15.74 -21.22
N GLY A 32 8.12 -14.99 -21.50
CA GLY A 32 8.47 -13.77 -20.77
C GLY A 32 7.38 -12.71 -20.89
N ILE A 33 6.82 -12.50 -22.07
CA ILE A 33 5.69 -11.57 -22.29
C ILE A 33 4.47 -12.02 -21.50
N VAL A 34 4.10 -13.30 -21.58
CA VAL A 34 2.95 -13.85 -20.86
C VAL A 34 3.15 -13.74 -19.35
N PHE A 35 4.34 -14.09 -18.86
CA PHE A 35 4.68 -13.96 -17.44
C PHE A 35 4.58 -12.51 -16.98
N TRP A 36 5.22 -11.59 -17.69
CA TRP A 36 5.24 -10.17 -17.31
C TRP A 36 3.84 -9.55 -17.36
N GLY A 37 3.10 -9.81 -18.42
CA GLY A 37 1.71 -9.36 -18.56
C GLY A 37 0.82 -9.92 -17.45
N GLY A 38 0.87 -11.23 -17.21
CA GLY A 38 0.11 -11.89 -16.16
C GLY A 38 0.47 -11.37 -14.76
N PHE A 39 1.76 -11.18 -14.50
CA PHE A 39 2.24 -10.62 -13.22
C PHE A 39 1.70 -9.20 -12.98
N ASN A 40 1.83 -8.30 -13.95
CA ASN A 40 1.30 -6.94 -13.81
C ASN A 40 -0.23 -6.93 -13.69
N THR A 41 -0.93 -7.77 -14.45
CA THR A 41 -2.39 -7.90 -14.35
C THR A 41 -2.79 -8.35 -12.94
N ALA A 42 -2.10 -9.32 -12.35
CA ALA A 42 -2.36 -9.78 -10.99
C ALA A 42 -2.09 -8.68 -9.94
N LEU A 43 -1.00 -7.90 -10.13
CA LEU A 43 -0.70 -6.76 -9.26
C LEU A 43 -1.84 -5.72 -9.29
N GLU A 44 -2.31 -5.34 -10.47
CA GLU A 44 -3.37 -4.33 -10.60
C GLU A 44 -4.74 -4.88 -10.16
N ALA A 45 -5.08 -6.13 -10.46
CA ALA A 45 -6.31 -6.75 -9.99
C ALA A 45 -6.41 -6.79 -8.46
N THR A 46 -5.28 -7.00 -7.78
CA THR A 46 -5.19 -6.94 -6.31
C THR A 46 -4.99 -5.51 -5.78
N ASN A 47 -5.01 -4.50 -6.64
CA ASN A 47 -4.87 -3.09 -6.30
C ASN A 47 -6.17 -2.32 -6.54
N THR A 48 -7.29 -2.92 -6.23
CA THR A 48 -8.62 -2.34 -6.37
C THR A 48 -9.33 -2.28 -5.03
N GLU A 49 -10.18 -1.28 -4.81
CA GLU A 49 -11.01 -1.21 -3.62
C GLU A 49 -11.85 -2.48 -3.45
N GLY A 50 -12.44 -2.99 -4.55
CA GLY A 50 -13.21 -4.22 -4.53
C GLY A 50 -12.45 -5.43 -3.98
N PHE A 51 -11.17 -5.54 -4.32
CA PHE A 51 -10.31 -6.57 -3.73
C PHE A 51 -10.08 -6.34 -2.22
N CYS A 52 -9.77 -5.11 -1.82
CA CYS A 52 -9.52 -4.79 -0.41
C CYS A 52 -10.74 -5.07 0.48
N VAL A 53 -11.93 -4.65 0.05
CA VAL A 53 -13.17 -4.85 0.81
C VAL A 53 -13.79 -6.24 0.65
N SER A 54 -13.19 -7.12 -0.13
CA SER A 54 -13.62 -8.53 -0.20
C SER A 54 -13.36 -9.29 1.11
N CYS A 55 -12.41 -8.81 1.93
CA CYS A 55 -12.22 -9.31 3.28
C CYS A 55 -13.24 -8.66 4.22
N HIS A 56 -13.94 -9.48 5.01
CA HIS A 56 -15.01 -8.98 5.88
C HIS A 56 -14.49 -8.04 6.97
N GLU A 57 -13.26 -8.20 7.42
CA GLU A 57 -12.61 -7.31 8.39
C GLU A 57 -12.49 -5.89 7.85
N MET A 58 -12.15 -5.75 6.56
CA MET A 58 -12.06 -4.45 5.91
C MET A 58 -13.44 -3.86 5.63
N SER A 59 -14.35 -4.67 5.10
CA SER A 59 -15.69 -4.21 4.74
C SER A 59 -16.56 -3.85 5.95
N ALA A 60 -16.37 -4.52 7.09
CA ALA A 60 -17.14 -4.29 8.31
C ALA A 60 -16.61 -3.13 9.17
N ASN A 61 -15.31 -2.84 9.12
CA ASN A 61 -14.65 -1.84 9.95
C ASN A 61 -14.19 -0.63 9.11
N THR A 62 -12.96 -0.63 8.64
CA THR A 62 -12.31 0.52 8.01
C THR A 62 -13.06 1.10 6.81
N TYR A 63 -13.75 0.28 6.02
CA TYR A 63 -14.55 0.78 4.90
C TYR A 63 -15.80 1.54 5.36
N GLN A 64 -16.43 1.13 6.45
CA GLN A 64 -17.58 1.86 7.00
C GLN A 64 -17.13 3.21 7.61
N GLU A 65 -15.98 3.24 8.26
CA GLU A 65 -15.38 4.44 8.83
C GLU A 65 -14.98 5.46 7.76
N MET A 66 -14.53 4.99 6.61
CA MET A 66 -14.16 5.85 5.47
C MET A 66 -15.34 6.56 4.84
N LYS A 67 -16.53 5.94 4.78
CA LYS A 67 -17.71 6.46 4.09
C LYS A 67 -18.16 7.87 4.51
N PRO A 68 -18.14 8.26 5.80
CA PRO A 68 -18.52 9.59 6.23
C PRO A 68 -17.44 10.65 6.02
N THR A 69 -16.24 10.28 5.55
CA THR A 69 -15.10 11.21 5.43
C THR A 69 -15.14 12.00 4.13
N VAL A 70 -14.43 13.14 4.12
CA VAL A 70 -14.27 13.99 2.93
C VAL A 70 -13.49 13.29 1.82
N HIS A 71 -12.72 12.23 2.12
CA HIS A 71 -12.01 11.42 1.14
C HIS A 71 -12.94 10.46 0.40
N PHE A 72 -14.11 10.15 0.96
CA PHE A 72 -15.11 9.33 0.30
C PHE A 72 -16.14 10.16 -0.46
N THR A 73 -16.61 11.27 0.14
CA THR A 73 -17.62 12.15 -0.47
C THR A 73 -17.26 13.60 -0.20
N ASN A 74 -17.10 14.39 -1.27
CA ASN A 74 -16.72 15.80 -1.18
C ASN A 74 -17.28 16.62 -2.35
N ALA A 75 -17.16 17.94 -2.25
CA ALA A 75 -17.68 18.88 -3.24
C ALA A 75 -16.97 18.79 -4.62
N SER A 76 -15.73 18.34 -4.66
CA SER A 76 -14.97 18.22 -5.91
C SER A 76 -15.33 16.99 -6.73
N GLY A 77 -15.96 15.97 -6.11
CA GLY A 77 -16.24 14.68 -6.73
C GLY A 77 -15.02 13.78 -6.90
N VAL A 78 -13.83 14.18 -6.42
CA VAL A 78 -12.63 13.36 -6.41
C VAL A 78 -12.68 12.45 -5.17
N ARG A 79 -12.84 11.17 -5.39
CA ARG A 79 -12.91 10.16 -4.34
C ARG A 79 -11.59 9.40 -4.23
N ALA A 80 -11.05 9.31 -3.03
CA ALA A 80 -9.96 8.40 -2.72
C ALA A 80 -10.47 6.98 -2.47
N THR A 81 -9.73 6.00 -2.91
CA THR A 81 -9.97 4.57 -2.65
C THR A 81 -8.88 4.00 -1.75
N CYS A 82 -9.07 2.79 -1.23
CA CYS A 82 -8.08 2.16 -0.34
C CYS A 82 -6.65 2.20 -0.91
N PRO A 83 -6.40 1.78 -2.18
CA PRO A 83 -5.06 1.80 -2.74
C PRO A 83 -4.45 3.20 -2.90
N ASP A 84 -5.26 4.26 -3.06
CA ASP A 84 -4.73 5.62 -3.23
C ASP A 84 -3.95 6.11 -1.99
N CYS A 85 -4.32 5.62 -0.80
CA CYS A 85 -3.65 5.94 0.46
C CYS A 85 -2.67 4.84 0.94
N HIS A 86 -2.93 3.58 0.56
CA HIS A 86 -2.21 2.43 1.12
C HIS A 86 -1.22 1.78 0.16
N VAL A 87 -1.23 2.12 -1.13
CA VAL A 87 -0.37 1.50 -2.14
C VAL A 87 0.30 2.57 -3.00
N PRO A 88 1.63 2.73 -2.91
CA PRO A 88 2.35 3.67 -3.75
C PRO A 88 2.11 3.45 -5.25
N HIS A 89 2.06 4.53 -6.01
CA HIS A 89 1.85 4.46 -7.45
C HIS A 89 3.08 3.97 -8.22
N ASP A 90 4.29 4.30 -7.74
CA ASP A 90 5.51 3.85 -8.38
C ASP A 90 5.73 2.34 -8.20
N TRP A 91 6.33 1.74 -9.20
CA TRP A 91 6.44 0.29 -9.29
C TRP A 91 7.26 -0.34 -8.15
N THR A 92 8.38 0.27 -7.78
CA THR A 92 9.30 -0.26 -6.77
C THR A 92 8.66 -0.28 -5.38
N HIS A 93 8.07 0.84 -4.96
CA HIS A 93 7.39 0.93 -3.67
C HIS A 93 6.09 0.11 -3.65
N LYS A 94 5.38 0.03 -4.80
CA LYS A 94 4.21 -0.85 -4.95
C LYS A 94 4.56 -2.30 -4.67
N ILE A 95 5.64 -2.83 -5.26
CA ILE A 95 6.10 -4.20 -5.02
C ILE A 95 6.48 -4.38 -3.54
N ALA A 96 7.27 -3.47 -2.98
CA ALA A 96 7.66 -3.52 -1.57
C ALA A 96 6.42 -3.55 -0.65
N ARG A 97 5.42 -2.70 -0.92
CA ARG A 97 4.16 -2.68 -0.16
C ARG A 97 3.38 -3.99 -0.30
N LYS A 98 3.29 -4.56 -1.50
CA LYS A 98 2.64 -5.87 -1.71
C LYS A 98 3.33 -7.00 -0.96
N MET A 99 4.67 -7.00 -0.90
CA MET A 99 5.42 -7.94 -0.08
C MET A 99 5.12 -7.76 1.42
N GLN A 100 5.03 -6.53 1.90
CA GLN A 100 4.64 -6.25 3.29
C GLN A 100 3.21 -6.71 3.59
N ALA A 101 2.28 -6.48 2.66
CA ALA A 101 0.88 -6.87 2.78
C ALA A 101 0.66 -8.40 2.83
N SER A 102 1.65 -9.21 2.46
CA SER A 102 1.55 -10.66 2.62
C SER A 102 1.30 -11.09 4.08
N LYS A 103 1.74 -10.29 5.06
CA LYS A 103 1.43 -10.51 6.49
C LYS A 103 -0.07 -10.38 6.79
N GLU A 104 -0.76 -9.52 6.08
CA GLU A 104 -2.21 -9.30 6.22
C GLU A 104 -2.98 -10.53 5.74
N VAL A 105 -2.53 -11.16 4.64
CA VAL A 105 -3.08 -12.44 4.16
C VAL A 105 -2.90 -13.55 5.18
N TRP A 106 -1.72 -13.63 5.82
CA TRP A 106 -1.49 -14.58 6.92
C TRP A 106 -2.39 -14.27 8.12
N GLY A 107 -2.53 -12.98 8.49
CA GLY A 107 -3.45 -12.56 9.56
C GLY A 107 -4.90 -12.97 9.29
N TRP A 108 -5.36 -12.82 8.05
CA TRP A 108 -6.67 -13.28 7.62
C TRP A 108 -6.81 -14.81 7.73
N LEU A 109 -5.82 -15.56 7.19
CA LEU A 109 -5.86 -17.03 7.20
C LEU A 109 -5.91 -17.62 8.62
N PHE A 110 -5.19 -17.02 9.57
CA PHE A 110 -5.15 -17.45 10.96
C PHE A 110 -6.18 -16.75 11.86
N GLY A 111 -7.04 -15.90 11.31
CA GLY A 111 -8.11 -15.23 12.05
C GLY A 111 -7.60 -14.30 13.15
N THR A 112 -6.51 -13.56 12.90
CA THR A 112 -5.89 -12.67 13.89
C THR A 112 -6.81 -11.50 14.26
N ILE A 113 -7.59 -10.99 13.29
CA ILE A 113 -8.46 -9.82 13.44
C ILE A 113 -9.89 -10.11 12.95
N ASN A 114 -10.31 -11.38 12.95
CA ASN A 114 -11.56 -11.84 12.34
C ASN A 114 -12.82 -11.57 13.17
N THR A 115 -12.72 -10.90 14.31
CA THR A 115 -13.87 -10.40 15.07
C THR A 115 -13.67 -8.92 15.41
N PRO A 116 -14.77 -8.16 15.65
CA PRO A 116 -14.67 -6.75 16.04
C PRO A 116 -13.74 -6.52 17.26
N GLU A 117 -13.83 -7.38 18.27
CA GLU A 117 -13.03 -7.26 19.49
C GLU A 117 -11.55 -7.46 19.21
N LYS A 118 -11.21 -8.44 18.37
CA LYS A 118 -9.81 -8.66 17.95
C LYS A 118 -9.30 -7.52 17.08
N PHE A 119 -10.13 -6.99 16.18
CA PHE A 119 -9.79 -5.85 15.36
C PHE A 119 -9.47 -4.64 16.24
N GLU A 120 -10.33 -4.30 17.19
CA GLU A 120 -10.12 -3.19 18.13
C GLU A 120 -8.88 -3.40 18.99
N ALA A 121 -8.65 -4.61 19.50
CA ALA A 121 -7.44 -4.90 20.27
C ALA A 121 -6.13 -4.71 19.50
N HIS A 122 -6.17 -4.77 18.16
CA HIS A 122 -5.00 -4.57 17.30
C HIS A 122 -4.97 -3.20 16.60
N ARG A 123 -6.04 -2.39 16.71
CA ARG A 123 -6.21 -1.11 16.00
C ARG A 123 -5.02 -0.19 16.19
N LEU A 124 -4.58 0.06 17.41
CA LEU A 124 -3.44 0.93 17.69
C LEU A 124 -2.15 0.42 17.02
N THR A 125 -1.86 -0.86 17.14
CA THR A 125 -0.67 -1.45 16.53
C THR A 125 -0.69 -1.37 15.00
N MET A 126 -1.86 -1.57 14.38
CA MET A 126 -2.02 -1.43 12.93
C MET A 126 -1.86 0.02 12.50
N ALA A 127 -2.49 0.96 13.21
CA ALA A 127 -2.39 2.39 12.95
C ALA A 127 -0.95 2.90 13.07
N GLN A 128 -0.24 2.56 14.15
CA GLN A 128 1.17 2.95 14.37
C GLN A 128 2.09 2.44 13.26
N ARG A 129 1.89 1.22 12.76
CA ARG A 129 2.66 0.68 11.63
C ARG A 129 2.42 1.47 10.36
N GLU A 130 1.18 1.84 10.09
CA GLU A 130 0.82 2.59 8.90
C GLU A 130 1.31 4.04 8.98
N TRP A 131 1.18 4.70 10.13
CA TRP A 131 1.75 6.03 10.35
C TRP A 131 3.26 6.03 10.16
N ALA A 132 3.98 5.07 10.76
CA ALA A 132 5.43 4.95 10.59
C ALA A 132 5.83 4.70 9.11
N ARG A 133 5.03 3.96 8.35
CA ARG A 133 5.25 3.76 6.93
C ARG A 133 5.10 5.07 6.14
N LEU A 134 4.02 5.81 6.41
CA LEU A 134 3.74 7.09 5.77
C LEU A 134 4.77 8.16 6.16
N GLN A 135 5.24 8.16 7.40
CA GLN A 135 6.36 9.02 7.83
C GLN A 135 7.64 8.68 7.06
N ALA A 136 7.99 7.41 6.97
CA ALA A 136 9.23 6.95 6.33
C ALA A 136 9.30 7.25 4.82
N ASN A 137 8.15 7.43 4.13
CA ASN A 137 8.09 7.77 2.71
C ASN A 137 7.63 9.21 2.45
N ASP A 138 7.69 10.09 3.44
CA ASP A 138 7.26 11.49 3.35
C ASP A 138 5.80 11.65 2.91
N SER A 139 4.93 10.78 3.40
CA SER A 139 3.50 10.75 3.05
C SER A 139 3.25 10.76 1.54
N LEU A 140 4.03 9.97 0.80
CA LEU A 140 4.06 9.92 -0.67
C LEU A 140 2.66 9.78 -1.27
N GLU A 141 1.82 8.93 -0.69
CA GLU A 141 0.47 8.67 -1.18
C GLU A 141 -0.43 9.92 -1.07
N CYS A 142 -0.28 10.69 -0.01
CA CYS A 142 -1.00 11.96 0.16
C CYS A 142 -0.60 12.98 -0.91
N ARG A 143 0.69 13.03 -1.23
CA ARG A 143 1.28 13.95 -2.21
C ARG A 143 0.87 13.65 -3.65
N ASN A 144 0.31 12.48 -3.94
CA ASN A 144 -0.25 12.17 -5.27
C ASN A 144 -1.45 13.08 -5.61
N CYS A 145 -2.19 13.54 -4.61
CA CYS A 145 -3.35 14.43 -4.77
C CYS A 145 -3.13 15.80 -4.10
N HIS A 146 -2.40 15.84 -2.99
CA HIS A 146 -2.09 17.02 -2.20
C HIS A 146 -0.65 17.47 -2.43
N ASN A 147 -0.37 18.05 -3.59
CA ASN A 147 0.98 18.57 -3.87
C ASN A 147 1.17 19.91 -3.16
N PHE A 148 2.07 19.92 -2.18
CA PHE A 148 2.38 21.07 -1.34
C PHE A 148 2.85 22.29 -2.16
N GLU A 149 3.61 22.07 -3.22
CA GLU A 149 4.13 23.12 -4.12
C GLU A 149 3.04 23.95 -4.80
N TYR A 150 1.84 23.36 -4.96
CA TYR A 150 0.70 23.99 -5.63
C TYR A 150 -0.43 24.35 -4.68
N MET A 151 -0.22 24.24 -3.37
CA MET A 151 -1.21 24.66 -2.38
C MET A 151 -1.18 26.19 -2.21
N ASP A 152 -2.33 26.82 -2.35
CA ASP A 152 -2.50 28.22 -2.00
C ASP A 152 -2.84 28.35 -0.52
N PHE A 153 -1.84 28.71 0.28
CA PHE A 153 -2.01 28.88 1.72
C PHE A 153 -2.87 30.10 2.09
N THR A 154 -3.04 31.06 1.16
CA THR A 154 -3.88 32.24 1.42
C THR A 154 -5.37 31.89 1.44
N GLU A 155 -5.76 30.82 0.77
CA GLU A 155 -7.11 30.27 0.78
C GLU A 155 -7.39 29.32 1.97
N GLN A 156 -6.37 29.00 2.75
CA GLN A 156 -6.51 28.14 3.93
C GLN A 156 -6.90 28.99 5.17
N ASN A 157 -7.46 28.28 6.17
CA ASN A 157 -7.62 28.88 7.48
C ASN A 157 -6.24 29.36 8.02
N PRO A 158 -6.10 30.57 8.58
CA PRO A 158 -4.80 31.11 9.00
C PRO A 158 -4.02 30.19 9.93
N ARG A 159 -4.68 29.48 10.84
CA ARG A 159 -4.04 28.50 11.71
C ARG A 159 -3.47 27.30 10.94
N ALA A 160 -4.20 26.85 9.91
CA ALA A 160 -3.74 25.75 9.08
C ALA A 160 -2.56 26.18 8.19
N ALA A 161 -2.63 27.37 7.58
CA ALA A 161 -1.56 27.95 6.79
C ALA A 161 -0.25 28.07 7.59
N GLU A 162 -0.30 28.67 8.79
CA GLU A 162 0.84 28.78 9.69
C GLU A 162 1.41 27.42 10.10
N ALA A 163 0.53 26.44 10.37
CA ALA A 163 0.95 25.09 10.75
C ALA A 163 1.64 24.36 9.60
N HIS A 164 1.17 24.53 8.37
CA HIS A 164 1.76 23.93 7.17
C HIS A 164 3.12 24.56 6.86
N GLU A 165 3.23 25.90 6.88
CA GLU A 165 4.49 26.61 6.69
C GLU A 165 5.54 26.13 7.71
N ARG A 166 5.22 26.22 9.00
CA ARG A 166 6.14 25.81 10.05
C ARG A 166 6.45 24.31 10.05
N GLY A 167 5.43 23.46 9.93
CA GLY A 167 5.59 22.02 10.03
C GLY A 167 6.35 21.43 8.84
N LEU A 168 5.94 21.77 7.64
CA LEU A 168 6.47 21.16 6.42
C LEU A 168 7.78 21.80 5.97
N GLU A 169 7.90 23.15 6.03
CA GLU A 169 9.09 23.84 5.54
C GLU A 169 10.22 23.91 6.59
N GLU A 170 9.89 24.26 7.83
CA GLU A 170 10.91 24.49 8.85
C GLU A 170 11.28 23.25 9.65
N GLN A 171 10.30 22.37 9.94
CA GLN A 171 10.48 21.22 10.84
C GLN A 171 10.60 19.88 10.11
N GLY A 172 10.37 19.86 8.81
CA GLY A 172 10.45 18.64 8.00
C GLY A 172 9.43 17.56 8.42
N GLN A 173 8.27 17.98 8.95
CA GLN A 173 7.18 17.09 9.30
C GLN A 173 6.50 16.58 8.04
N THR A 174 5.93 15.39 8.12
CA THR A 174 5.14 14.80 7.04
C THR A 174 3.66 15.02 7.27
N CYS A 175 2.84 14.82 6.23
CA CYS A 175 1.38 15.02 6.34
C CYS A 175 0.78 14.19 7.48
N ILE A 176 1.22 12.93 7.62
CA ILE A 176 0.67 12.01 8.62
C ILE A 176 1.05 12.38 10.06
N ASP A 177 2.06 13.20 10.27
CA ASP A 177 2.41 13.63 11.63
C ASP A 177 1.26 14.38 12.30
N CYS A 178 0.52 15.17 11.52
CA CYS A 178 -0.62 15.95 11.99
C CYS A 178 -1.98 15.40 11.54
N HIS A 179 -2.06 14.76 10.34
CA HIS A 179 -3.30 14.35 9.71
C HIS A 179 -3.65 12.87 9.97
N LYS A 180 -3.60 12.43 11.23
CA LYS A 180 -4.09 11.10 11.65
C LYS A 180 -5.63 11.10 11.74
N GLY A 181 -6.25 9.97 11.47
CA GLY A 181 -7.72 9.82 11.59
C GLY A 181 -8.55 10.45 10.47
N ILE A 182 -7.95 10.81 9.33
CA ILE A 182 -8.65 11.48 8.22
C ILE A 182 -9.55 10.54 7.38
N ALA A 183 -9.34 9.24 7.47
CA ALA A 183 -10.08 8.24 6.71
C ALA A 183 -10.64 7.10 7.57
N HIS A 184 -10.11 6.93 8.78
CA HIS A 184 -10.50 5.88 9.71
C HIS A 184 -10.58 6.43 11.13
N GLU A 185 -11.39 5.80 11.97
CA GLU A 185 -11.45 6.13 13.40
C GLU A 185 -10.09 5.92 14.05
N LEU A 186 -9.71 6.88 14.90
CA LEU A 186 -8.48 6.79 15.67
C LEU A 186 -8.61 5.66 16.70
N PRO A 187 -7.51 4.93 16.97
CA PRO A 187 -7.45 4.04 18.12
C PRO A 187 -7.57 4.83 19.44
N ASP A 188 -7.69 4.12 20.55
CA ASP A 188 -7.50 4.76 21.85
C ASP A 188 -6.06 5.32 21.93
N MET A 189 -5.97 6.64 22.02
CA MET A 189 -4.71 7.39 22.04
C MET A 189 -4.17 7.64 23.45
N ALA A 190 -4.83 7.11 24.49
CA ALA A 190 -4.37 7.25 25.86
C ALA A 190 -2.96 6.60 26.03
N GLY A 191 -1.99 7.41 26.45
CA GLY A 191 -0.61 6.98 26.65
C GLY A 191 0.24 6.88 25.38
N VAL A 192 -0.26 7.33 24.23
CA VAL A 192 0.56 7.45 23.01
C VAL A 192 1.35 8.76 23.06
N GLU A 193 2.67 8.66 23.11
CA GLU A 193 3.56 9.83 23.12
C GLU A 193 3.55 10.55 21.75
N GLY A 194 3.67 11.88 21.77
CA GLY A 194 3.75 12.70 20.55
C GLY A 194 2.44 12.86 19.79
N TRP A 195 1.35 12.72 20.53
CA TRP A 195 0.00 12.95 20.02
C TRP A 195 -0.62 14.24 20.55
#